data_dcd1ddfce44f7e0dda8591e242b0f40a
#
_entry.id   dcd1ddfce44f7e0dda8591e242b0f40a
#
_cell.length_a   1.000
_cell.length_b   1.000
_cell.length_c   1.000
_cell.angle_alpha   90.00
_cell.angle_beta   90.00
_cell.angle_gamma   90.00
#
_symmetry.space_group_name_H-M   'P 1'
#
loop_
_entity.id
_entity.type
_entity.pdbx_description
1 polymer ?
#
loop_
_entity_poly.entity_id
_entity_poly.type
_entity_poly.pdbx_seq_one_letter_code
_entity_poly.pdbx_strand_id
1 'polypeptide(L)'
;MPDSPLSASPYEVLGVQASASQDELRKAYRRMLRQAHPDTGGSAAQFDAVQRAWAVVGSPDARAAYDRGHGTHETPHTWAPQPPRASRQESRPQTRTYGHPGGFSRERYLTLIREWSGRGRELENPYDPALVRSAPREIKHALADAIAEENTARALSTLGIGYTVWHDVDATGRVAAASGRVEKIDHVVLGPTGLFAVQSEDWAAPVIVRRGDLVPEGEASGFERQPLHELAGRARTLGRSASVKFTVAAVVLPDADLEQPIYVVGRSRGVALVAVQASVLPHVLRTGIADTPRPDGTALFELRTRLQQAVRFV
;
A
#
# COMPACT_ATOMS: atom_id res chain seq x y z
N MET A 1 3.52 6.11 9.84
CA MET A 1 2.67 5.41 8.87
C MET A 1 1.28 5.33 9.47
N PRO A 2 0.22 5.66 8.76
CA PRO A 2 -1.11 5.29 9.23
C PRO A 2 -1.16 3.76 9.36
N ASP A 3 -1.65 3.26 10.49
CA ASP A 3 -1.74 1.82 10.71
C ASP A 3 -2.69 1.20 9.68
N SER A 4 -2.34 0.01 9.22
CA SER A 4 -3.20 -0.75 8.32
C SER A 4 -4.58 -0.98 8.97
N PRO A 5 -5.69 -0.89 8.21
CA PRO A 5 -7.01 -1.28 8.70
C PRO A 5 -7.09 -2.73 9.21
N LEU A 6 -6.08 -3.53 8.85
CA LEU A 6 -5.95 -4.93 9.27
C LEU A 6 -5.16 -5.08 10.57
N SER A 7 -4.35 -4.09 10.94
CA SER A 7 -3.53 -4.12 12.15
C SER A 7 -4.35 -3.75 13.39
N ALA A 8 -3.98 -4.32 14.53
CA ALA A 8 -4.51 -3.88 15.81
C ALA A 8 -4.00 -2.47 16.13
N SER A 9 -4.87 -1.58 16.58
CA SER A 9 -4.48 -0.25 17.01
C SER A 9 -3.56 -0.32 18.24
N PRO A 10 -2.71 0.70 18.50
CA PRO A 10 -1.88 0.76 19.71
C PRO A 10 -2.69 0.60 21.00
N TYR A 11 -3.91 1.10 21.03
CA TYR A 11 -4.81 0.96 22.17
C TYR A 11 -5.30 -0.49 22.34
N GLU A 12 -5.62 -1.19 21.25
CA GLU A 12 -6.01 -2.60 21.27
C GLU A 12 -4.84 -3.50 21.68
N VAL A 13 -3.62 -3.22 21.20
CA VAL A 13 -2.40 -3.94 21.61
C VAL A 13 -2.16 -3.78 23.11
N LEU A 14 -2.43 -2.59 23.68
CA LEU A 14 -2.31 -2.32 25.12
C LEU A 14 -3.54 -2.81 25.91
N GLY A 15 -4.62 -3.26 25.26
CA GLY A 15 -5.84 -3.74 25.89
C GLY A 15 -6.61 -2.66 26.63
N VAL A 16 -6.70 -1.45 26.04
CA VAL A 16 -7.46 -0.30 26.58
C VAL A 16 -8.27 0.37 25.46
N GLN A 17 -9.22 1.20 25.86
CA GLN A 17 -9.97 2.02 24.92
C GLN A 17 -9.18 3.28 24.52
N ALA A 18 -9.46 3.84 23.35
CA ALA A 18 -8.84 5.09 22.91
C ALA A 18 -9.16 6.30 23.83
N SER A 19 -10.22 6.21 24.64
CA SER A 19 -10.60 7.20 25.65
C SER A 19 -9.86 7.06 26.98
N ALA A 20 -9.02 6.02 27.15
CA ALA A 20 -8.30 5.78 28.41
C ALA A 20 -7.41 6.95 28.78
N SER A 21 -7.32 7.26 30.08
CA SER A 21 -6.41 8.28 30.60
C SER A 21 -4.94 7.86 30.42
N GLN A 22 -4.03 8.83 30.50
CA GLN A 22 -2.58 8.56 30.38
C GLN A 22 -2.08 7.61 31.48
N ASP A 23 -2.68 7.66 32.67
CA ASP A 23 -2.32 6.77 33.78
C ASP A 23 -2.84 5.34 33.56
N GLU A 24 -4.02 5.17 32.96
CA GLU A 24 -4.55 3.88 32.55
C GLU A 24 -3.69 3.25 31.46
N LEU A 25 -3.26 4.05 30.47
CA LEU A 25 -2.31 3.63 29.44
C LEU A 25 -0.99 3.13 30.04
N ARG A 26 -0.42 3.86 31.01
CA ARG A 26 0.83 3.45 31.69
C ARG A 26 0.65 2.16 32.50
N LYS A 27 -0.50 1.99 33.16
CA LYS A 27 -0.82 0.77 33.90
C LYS A 27 -0.99 -0.42 32.95
N ALA A 28 -1.69 -0.22 31.85
CA ALA A 28 -1.91 -1.25 30.82
C ALA A 28 -0.59 -1.68 30.17
N TYR A 29 0.25 -0.74 29.76
CA TYR A 29 1.57 -1.02 29.21
C TYR A 29 2.42 -1.89 30.15
N ARG A 30 2.54 -1.51 31.43
CA ARG A 30 3.30 -2.30 32.44
C ARG A 30 2.74 -3.71 32.64
N ARG A 31 1.42 -3.85 32.55
CA ARG A 31 0.75 -5.16 32.63
C ARG A 31 1.06 -6.01 31.39
N MET A 32 0.85 -5.45 30.19
CA MET A 32 1.07 -6.14 28.92
C MET A 32 2.55 -6.50 28.72
N LEU A 33 3.46 -5.61 29.09
CA LEU A 33 4.91 -5.85 29.00
C LEU A 33 5.33 -7.08 29.84
N ARG A 34 4.77 -7.22 31.05
CA ARG A 34 5.03 -8.39 31.92
C ARG A 34 4.43 -9.68 31.37
N GLN A 35 3.25 -9.61 30.78
CA GLN A 35 2.57 -10.78 30.17
C GLN A 35 3.26 -11.23 28.89
N ALA A 36 3.78 -10.30 28.10
CA ALA A 36 4.44 -10.59 26.84
C ALA A 36 5.94 -10.95 27.02
N HIS A 37 6.51 -10.83 28.21
CA HIS A 37 7.93 -11.08 28.44
C HIS A 37 8.28 -12.57 28.23
N PRO A 38 9.34 -12.91 27.49
CA PRO A 38 9.74 -14.29 27.23
C PRO A 38 9.94 -15.13 28.49
N ASP A 39 10.51 -14.55 29.55
CA ASP A 39 10.75 -15.23 30.83
C ASP A 39 9.47 -15.60 31.60
N THR A 40 8.34 -14.98 31.26
CA THR A 40 7.03 -15.26 31.85
C THR A 40 6.11 -16.04 30.93
N GLY A 41 6.64 -16.60 29.85
CA GLY A 41 5.90 -17.44 28.89
C GLY A 41 5.26 -16.64 27.73
N GLY A 42 5.59 -15.36 27.57
CA GLY A 42 5.19 -14.56 26.41
C GLY A 42 6.12 -14.81 25.19
N SER A 43 5.74 -14.27 24.04
CA SER A 43 6.54 -14.35 22.83
C SER A 43 7.29 -13.03 22.55
N ALA A 44 8.47 -13.12 21.93
CA ALA A 44 9.24 -11.95 21.50
C ALA A 44 8.41 -11.03 20.57
N ALA A 45 7.61 -11.62 19.67
CA ALA A 45 6.74 -10.84 18.78
C ALA A 45 5.66 -10.03 19.53
N GLN A 46 5.07 -10.61 20.59
CA GLN A 46 4.11 -9.91 21.45
C GLN A 46 4.79 -8.81 22.25
N PHE A 47 6.00 -9.06 22.77
CA PHE A 47 6.78 -8.08 23.50
C PHE A 47 7.12 -6.86 22.64
N ASP A 48 7.59 -7.10 21.41
CA ASP A 48 7.90 -6.05 20.44
C ASP A 48 6.65 -5.26 20.01
N ALA A 49 5.50 -5.95 19.83
CA ALA A 49 4.24 -5.28 19.53
C ALA A 49 3.81 -4.32 20.66
N VAL A 50 3.92 -4.74 21.91
CA VAL A 50 3.62 -3.90 23.09
C VAL A 50 4.56 -2.70 23.18
N GLN A 51 5.86 -2.89 22.93
CA GLN A 51 6.82 -1.78 22.90
C GLN A 51 6.54 -0.78 21.80
N ARG A 52 6.24 -1.23 20.58
CA ARG A 52 5.86 -0.37 19.46
C ARG A 52 4.59 0.41 19.75
N ALA A 53 3.56 -0.25 20.26
CA ALA A 53 2.33 0.43 20.67
C ALA A 53 2.59 1.54 21.69
N TRP A 54 3.44 1.28 22.68
CA TRP A 54 3.81 2.28 23.67
C TRP A 54 4.60 3.45 23.09
N ALA A 55 5.50 3.21 22.13
CA ALA A 55 6.25 4.28 21.45
C ALA A 55 5.31 5.27 20.73
N VAL A 56 4.16 4.79 20.24
CA VAL A 56 3.18 5.60 19.49
C VAL A 56 2.25 6.41 20.43
N VAL A 57 1.82 5.84 21.58
CA VAL A 57 0.79 6.48 22.44
C VAL A 57 1.26 6.71 23.89
N GLY A 58 2.51 6.40 24.18
CA GLY A 58 3.03 6.41 25.56
C GLY A 58 3.27 7.81 26.16
N SER A 59 3.49 8.83 25.34
CA SER A 59 3.59 10.22 25.78
C SER A 59 2.36 11.02 25.32
N PRO A 60 1.98 12.10 26.06
CA PRO A 60 0.85 12.96 25.67
C PRO A 60 1.01 13.53 24.25
N ASP A 61 2.22 13.93 23.88
CA ASP A 61 2.50 14.55 22.57
C ASP A 61 2.42 13.52 21.44
N ALA A 62 3.02 12.34 21.62
CA ALA A 62 2.97 11.25 20.65
C ALA A 62 1.52 10.76 20.46
N ARG A 63 0.79 10.59 21.57
CA ARG A 63 -0.63 10.23 21.55
C ARG A 63 -1.47 11.27 20.80
N ALA A 64 -1.29 12.55 21.13
CA ALA A 64 -2.01 13.62 20.43
C ALA A 64 -1.67 13.68 18.92
N ALA A 65 -0.44 13.33 18.53
CA ALA A 65 -0.04 13.23 17.14
C ALA A 65 -0.73 12.02 16.46
N TYR A 66 -0.75 10.88 17.12
CA TYR A 66 -1.43 9.67 16.65
C TYR A 66 -2.94 9.90 16.49
N ASP A 67 -3.59 10.44 17.54
CA ASP A 67 -5.03 10.69 17.57
C ASP A 67 -5.45 11.73 16.50
N ARG A 68 -4.62 12.75 16.20
CA ARG A 68 -4.85 13.68 15.08
C ARG A 68 -4.79 13.00 13.71
N GLY A 69 -3.93 12.02 13.56
CA GLY A 69 -3.80 11.25 12.31
C GLY A 69 -4.92 10.21 12.13
N HIS A 70 -5.58 9.80 13.22
CA HIS A 70 -6.57 8.72 13.27
C HIS A 70 -7.90 9.16 13.90
N GLY A 71 -8.01 10.40 14.35
CA GLY A 71 -9.20 10.98 14.96
C GLY A 71 -10.11 11.64 13.94
N THR A 72 -11.39 11.31 14.00
CA THR A 72 -12.47 12.10 13.42
C THR A 72 -12.56 13.44 14.15
N HIS A 73 -11.79 14.43 13.76
CA HIS A 73 -12.12 15.80 14.13
C HIS A 73 -13.11 16.36 13.11
N GLU A 74 -14.39 16.26 13.44
CA GLU A 74 -15.37 17.24 13.01
C GLU A 74 -14.96 18.61 13.55
N THR A 75 -14.20 19.36 12.79
CA THR A 75 -14.26 20.81 12.89
C THR A 75 -15.26 21.29 11.85
N PRO A 76 -16.33 22.01 12.23
CA PRO A 76 -17.18 22.69 11.28
C PRO A 76 -16.28 23.67 10.51
N HIS A 77 -16.00 23.37 9.26
CA HIS A 77 -15.35 24.32 8.38
C HIS A 77 -16.31 25.46 8.10
N THR A 78 -16.30 26.47 8.95
CA THR A 78 -16.78 27.80 8.58
C THR A 78 -15.87 28.27 7.45
N TRP A 79 -16.41 28.31 6.25
CA TRP A 79 -15.76 28.87 5.09
C TRP A 79 -15.54 30.36 5.31
N ALA A 80 -14.36 30.74 5.76
CA ALA A 80 -13.83 32.08 5.60
C ALA A 80 -12.83 32.02 4.44
N PRO A 81 -12.96 32.85 3.39
CA PRO A 81 -11.96 32.89 2.33
C PRO A 81 -10.66 33.43 2.92
N GLN A 82 -9.73 32.54 3.19
CA GLN A 82 -8.35 32.94 3.47
C GLN A 82 -7.74 33.43 2.14
N PRO A 83 -7.09 34.61 2.13
CA PRO A 83 -6.31 35.01 0.98
C PRO A 83 -5.24 33.91 0.73
N PRO A 84 -4.98 33.57 -0.55
CA PRO A 84 -4.03 32.54 -0.86
C PRO A 84 -2.65 32.94 -0.30
N ARG A 85 -2.22 32.27 0.78
CA ARG A 85 -0.80 32.26 1.10
C ARG A 85 -0.14 31.59 -0.10
N ALA A 86 0.52 32.38 -0.94
CA ALA A 86 1.44 31.88 -1.93
C ALA A 86 2.53 31.11 -1.19
N SER A 87 2.30 29.81 -0.95
CA SER A 87 3.39 28.89 -0.74
C SER A 87 4.20 28.98 -2.03
N ARG A 88 5.44 29.45 -1.92
CA ARG A 88 6.43 29.22 -2.94
C ARG A 88 6.51 27.68 -3.08
N GLN A 89 5.63 27.13 -3.89
CA GLN A 89 5.87 25.82 -4.47
C GLN A 89 7.15 26.00 -5.27
N GLU A 90 8.25 25.48 -4.70
CA GLU A 90 9.45 25.27 -5.49
C GLU A 90 8.99 24.57 -6.75
N SER A 91 9.18 25.20 -7.90
CA SER A 91 8.79 24.70 -9.22
C SER A 91 9.71 23.52 -9.62
N ARG A 92 9.76 22.49 -8.80
CA ARG A 92 10.38 21.23 -9.19
C ARG A 92 9.46 20.56 -10.20
N PRO A 93 9.98 20.25 -11.39
CA PRO A 93 9.19 19.57 -12.40
C PRO A 93 8.63 18.27 -11.81
N GLN A 94 7.31 18.18 -11.76
CA GLN A 94 6.61 17.05 -11.12
C GLN A 94 6.59 15.83 -12.05
N THR A 95 6.44 14.63 -11.46
CA THR A 95 6.17 13.39 -12.19
C THR A 95 4.86 13.52 -12.98
N ARG A 96 4.86 13.04 -14.22
CA ARG A 96 3.63 12.97 -15.02
C ARG A 96 2.79 11.80 -14.55
N THR A 97 1.55 12.05 -14.14
CA THR A 97 0.66 11.03 -13.59
C THR A 97 -0.67 10.98 -14.35
N TYR A 98 -1.21 9.79 -14.55
CA TYR A 98 -2.48 9.51 -15.21
C TYR A 98 -3.25 8.45 -14.40
N GLY A 99 -4.59 8.50 -14.42
CA GLY A 99 -5.45 7.58 -13.67
C GLY A 99 -5.69 8.05 -12.23
N HIS A 100 -6.37 7.22 -11.46
CA HIS A 100 -6.80 7.53 -10.08
C HIS A 100 -6.24 6.47 -9.13
N PRO A 101 -5.15 6.76 -8.39
CA PRO A 101 -4.54 5.77 -7.52
C PRO A 101 -5.50 5.30 -6.43
N GLY A 102 -5.66 4.00 -6.30
CA GLY A 102 -6.55 3.37 -5.32
C GLY A 102 -8.04 3.54 -5.61
N GLY A 103 -8.42 4.10 -6.74
CA GLY A 103 -9.81 4.36 -7.09
C GLY A 103 -10.65 3.08 -7.12
N PHE A 104 -10.19 2.07 -7.83
CA PHE A 104 -10.86 0.78 -7.93
C PHE A 104 -11.01 0.08 -6.57
N SER A 105 -9.93 0.00 -5.79
CA SER A 105 -9.95 -0.64 -4.47
C SER A 105 -10.82 0.13 -3.48
N ARG A 106 -10.85 1.45 -3.57
CA ARG A 106 -11.71 2.31 -2.75
C ARG A 106 -13.19 2.16 -3.09
N GLU A 107 -13.53 2.10 -4.36
CA GLU A 107 -14.90 1.86 -4.82
C GLU A 107 -15.40 0.47 -4.40
N ARG A 108 -14.52 -0.54 -4.54
CA ARG A 108 -14.80 -1.88 -4.02
C ARG A 108 -15.07 -1.86 -2.52
N TYR A 109 -14.22 -1.19 -1.72
CA TYR A 109 -14.43 -1.03 -0.28
C TYR A 109 -15.79 -0.39 0.02
N LEU A 110 -16.11 0.73 -0.64
CA LEU A 110 -17.38 1.44 -0.42
C LEU A 110 -18.59 0.59 -0.78
N THR A 111 -18.48 -0.23 -1.79
CA THR A 111 -19.54 -1.17 -2.19
C THR A 111 -19.73 -2.23 -1.12
N LEU A 112 -18.64 -2.91 -0.73
CA LEU A 112 -18.69 -3.98 0.26
C LEU A 112 -19.16 -3.52 1.63
N ILE A 113 -18.69 -2.36 2.11
CA ILE A 113 -19.08 -1.85 3.44
C ILE A 113 -20.56 -1.44 3.49
N ARG A 114 -21.09 -0.88 2.38
CA ARG A 114 -22.51 -0.55 2.26
C ARG A 114 -23.39 -1.81 2.21
N GLU A 115 -22.99 -2.81 1.44
CA GLU A 115 -23.72 -4.09 1.35
C GLU A 115 -23.74 -4.80 2.70
N TRP A 116 -22.61 -4.84 3.39
CA TRP A 116 -22.48 -5.46 4.71
C TRP A 116 -23.28 -4.74 5.80
N SER A 117 -23.33 -3.40 5.78
CA SER A 117 -24.10 -2.59 6.74
C SER A 117 -25.61 -2.72 6.59
N GLY A 118 -26.07 -3.29 5.48
CA GLY A 118 -27.47 -3.52 5.17
C GLY A 118 -28.04 -2.57 4.10
N ARG A 119 -28.77 -3.16 3.16
CA ARG A 119 -29.41 -2.41 2.06
C ARG A 119 -30.38 -1.39 2.60
N GLY A 120 -30.28 -0.15 2.14
CA GLY A 120 -31.17 0.96 2.55
C GLY A 120 -30.73 1.71 3.80
N ARG A 121 -29.63 1.31 4.44
CA ARG A 121 -29.04 2.10 5.52
C ARG A 121 -28.06 3.10 4.94
N GLU A 122 -28.34 4.38 5.14
CA GLU A 122 -27.39 5.44 4.80
C GLU A 122 -26.25 5.45 5.81
N LEU A 123 -25.02 5.30 5.33
CA LEU A 123 -23.81 5.37 6.16
C LEU A 123 -23.31 6.82 6.14
N GLU A 124 -23.41 7.50 7.26
CA GLU A 124 -22.88 8.87 7.40
C GLU A 124 -21.35 8.90 7.19
N ASN A 125 -20.64 7.95 7.78
CA ASN A 125 -19.19 7.81 7.61
C ASN A 125 -18.79 6.36 7.38
N PRO A 126 -18.54 5.94 6.12
CA PRO A 126 -18.08 4.59 5.81
C PRO A 126 -16.67 4.29 6.35
N TYR A 127 -15.90 5.30 6.75
CA TYR A 127 -14.55 5.19 7.30
C TYR A 127 -14.51 5.29 8.83
N ASP A 128 -15.65 5.23 9.50
CA ASP A 128 -15.68 5.21 10.97
C ASP A 128 -14.81 4.06 11.51
N PRO A 129 -13.85 4.34 12.41
CA PRO A 129 -12.93 3.31 12.91
C PRO A 129 -13.62 2.14 13.61
N ALA A 130 -14.74 2.35 14.29
CA ALA A 130 -15.48 1.27 14.95
C ALA A 130 -16.18 0.39 13.92
N LEU A 131 -16.76 1.01 12.87
CA LEU A 131 -17.37 0.30 11.75
C LEU A 131 -16.33 -0.55 11.01
N VAL A 132 -15.20 0.04 10.65
CA VAL A 132 -14.10 -0.64 9.94
C VAL A 132 -13.56 -1.82 10.78
N ARG A 133 -13.33 -1.64 12.08
CA ARG A 133 -12.85 -2.73 12.95
C ARG A 133 -13.83 -3.89 13.04
N SER A 134 -15.15 -3.62 13.05
CA SER A 134 -16.17 -4.66 13.10
C SER A 134 -16.42 -5.36 11.76
N ALA A 135 -15.95 -4.78 10.65
CA ALA A 135 -16.15 -5.33 9.33
C ALA A 135 -15.40 -6.65 9.10
N PRO A 136 -15.93 -7.54 8.23
CA PRO A 136 -15.22 -8.73 7.78
C PRO A 136 -13.84 -8.44 7.19
N ARG A 137 -12.93 -9.42 7.28
CA ARG A 137 -11.55 -9.30 6.80
C ARG A 137 -11.46 -8.86 5.33
N GLU A 138 -12.34 -9.36 4.47
CA GLU A 138 -12.37 -8.98 3.05
C GLU A 138 -12.59 -7.46 2.85
N ILE A 139 -13.49 -6.86 3.63
CA ILE A 139 -13.78 -5.42 3.56
C ILE A 139 -12.57 -4.62 4.06
N LYS A 140 -11.94 -5.08 5.15
CA LYS A 140 -10.71 -4.45 5.67
C LYS A 140 -9.56 -4.52 4.68
N HIS A 141 -9.40 -5.65 3.96
CA HIS A 141 -8.40 -5.77 2.91
C HIS A 141 -8.64 -4.78 1.76
N ALA A 142 -9.88 -4.64 1.29
CA ALA A 142 -10.18 -3.68 0.24
C ALA A 142 -9.82 -2.24 0.63
N LEU A 143 -9.99 -1.87 1.90
CA LEU A 143 -9.57 -0.57 2.41
C LEU A 143 -8.05 -0.47 2.54
N ALA A 144 -7.38 -1.52 3.03
CA ALA A 144 -5.94 -1.58 3.16
C ALA A 144 -5.25 -1.44 1.79
N ASP A 145 -5.74 -2.17 0.79
CA ASP A 145 -5.27 -2.08 -0.60
C ASP A 145 -5.37 -0.64 -1.13
N ALA A 146 -6.54 0.00 -0.95
CA ALA A 146 -6.73 1.39 -1.39
C ALA A 146 -5.73 2.35 -0.72
N ILE A 147 -5.52 2.22 0.58
CA ILE A 147 -4.57 3.05 1.34
C ILE A 147 -3.12 2.78 0.90
N ALA A 148 -2.75 1.53 0.68
CA ALA A 148 -1.42 1.14 0.22
C ALA A 148 -1.12 1.72 -1.17
N GLU A 149 -2.09 1.64 -2.11
CA GLU A 149 -1.99 2.22 -3.44
C GLU A 149 -1.84 3.76 -3.39
N GLU A 150 -2.66 4.45 -2.59
CA GLU A 150 -2.57 5.91 -2.42
C GLU A 150 -1.24 6.36 -1.79
N ASN A 151 -0.72 5.57 -0.83
CA ASN A 151 0.59 5.83 -0.21
C ASN A 151 1.72 5.67 -1.23
N THR A 152 1.67 4.60 -2.02
CA THR A 152 2.62 4.35 -3.11
C THR A 152 2.56 5.48 -4.14
N ALA A 153 1.37 5.92 -4.56
CA ALA A 153 1.22 7.03 -5.50
C ALA A 153 1.84 8.34 -4.98
N ARG A 154 1.68 8.63 -3.68
CA ARG A 154 2.34 9.80 -3.05
C ARG A 154 3.87 9.68 -3.12
N ALA A 155 4.43 8.51 -2.88
CA ALA A 155 5.87 8.28 -3.03
C ALA A 155 6.32 8.45 -4.49
N LEU A 156 5.55 7.93 -5.46
CA LEU A 156 5.84 8.04 -6.90
C LEU A 156 5.78 9.49 -7.41
N SER A 157 4.96 10.34 -6.83
CA SER A 157 4.87 11.76 -7.22
C SER A 157 6.17 12.54 -7.00
N THR A 158 7.08 12.03 -6.15
CA THR A 158 8.38 12.64 -5.83
C THR A 158 9.49 12.33 -6.83
N LEU A 159 9.24 11.51 -7.85
CA LEU A 159 10.27 11.03 -8.77
C LEU A 159 10.80 12.11 -9.74
N GLY A 160 9.96 13.08 -10.13
CA GLY A 160 10.30 14.18 -11.02
C GLY A 160 9.97 13.91 -12.50
N ILE A 161 10.24 14.89 -13.36
CA ILE A 161 9.78 14.97 -14.77
C ILE A 161 10.27 13.83 -15.68
N GLY A 162 11.36 13.17 -15.30
CA GLY A 162 11.89 12.01 -16.06
C GLY A 162 10.98 10.79 -16.02
N TYR A 163 9.99 10.77 -15.12
CA TYR A 163 9.11 9.64 -14.90
C TYR A 163 7.70 9.93 -15.40
N THR A 164 7.03 8.86 -15.81
CA THR A 164 5.60 8.85 -16.13
C THR A 164 4.96 7.68 -15.40
N VAL A 165 3.84 7.94 -14.73
CA VAL A 165 3.12 6.96 -13.93
C VAL A 165 1.67 6.88 -14.41
N TRP A 166 1.17 5.67 -14.60
CA TRP A 166 -0.25 5.38 -14.83
C TRP A 166 -0.76 4.55 -13.65
N HIS A 167 -1.85 4.99 -13.05
CA HIS A 167 -2.49 4.35 -11.90
C HIS A 167 -3.73 3.58 -12.34
N ASP A 168 -4.08 2.50 -11.62
CA ASP A 168 -5.27 1.67 -11.86
C ASP A 168 -5.39 1.21 -13.33
N VAL A 169 -4.31 0.61 -13.83
CA VAL A 169 -4.21 0.22 -15.24
C VAL A 169 -4.87 -1.13 -15.47
N ASP A 170 -5.82 -1.19 -16.41
CA ASP A 170 -6.44 -2.45 -16.86
C ASP A 170 -5.40 -3.35 -17.53
N ALA A 171 -5.23 -4.52 -16.98
CA ALA A 171 -4.38 -5.58 -17.51
C ALA A 171 -5.19 -6.86 -17.82
N THR A 172 -6.50 -6.71 -17.94
CA THR A 172 -7.44 -7.82 -18.18
C THR A 172 -7.15 -8.49 -19.52
N GLY A 173 -6.73 -9.73 -19.45
CA GLY A 173 -6.52 -10.54 -20.65
C GLY A 173 -7.84 -11.15 -21.17
N ARG A 174 -7.81 -11.68 -22.38
CA ARG A 174 -9.00 -12.31 -23.02
C ARG A 174 -9.69 -13.34 -22.15
N VAL A 175 -8.93 -14.18 -21.43
CA VAL A 175 -9.47 -15.23 -20.56
C VAL A 175 -10.15 -14.62 -19.33
N ALA A 176 -9.50 -13.64 -18.69
CA ALA A 176 -10.06 -12.94 -17.53
C ALA A 176 -11.29 -12.13 -17.93
N ALA A 177 -11.25 -11.42 -19.07
CA ALA A 177 -12.40 -10.70 -19.60
C ALA A 177 -13.60 -11.63 -19.89
N ALA A 178 -13.36 -12.80 -20.45
CA ALA A 178 -14.41 -13.79 -20.70
C ALA A 178 -15.05 -14.34 -19.41
N SER A 179 -14.32 -14.37 -18.29
CA SER A 179 -14.83 -14.77 -16.98
C SER A 179 -15.44 -13.61 -16.18
N GLY A 180 -15.44 -12.39 -16.71
CA GLY A 180 -15.89 -11.17 -16.01
C GLY A 180 -14.93 -10.71 -14.91
N ARG A 181 -13.72 -11.27 -14.84
CA ARG A 181 -12.71 -10.92 -13.84
C ARG A 181 -11.89 -9.72 -14.31
N VAL A 182 -11.88 -8.66 -13.51
CA VAL A 182 -11.00 -7.50 -13.73
C VAL A 182 -9.62 -7.80 -13.17
N GLU A 183 -8.60 -7.60 -14.00
CA GLU A 183 -7.19 -7.70 -13.60
C GLU A 183 -6.53 -6.35 -13.79
N LYS A 184 -5.94 -5.80 -12.73
CA LYS A 184 -5.30 -4.48 -12.78
C LYS A 184 -3.84 -4.53 -12.35
N ILE A 185 -3.10 -3.49 -12.76
CA ILE A 185 -1.80 -3.14 -12.21
C ILE A 185 -1.99 -1.80 -11.51
N ASP A 186 -1.64 -1.72 -10.22
CA ASP A 186 -1.88 -0.51 -9.44
C ASP A 186 -1.13 0.69 -10.00
N HIS A 187 0.15 0.49 -10.37
CA HIS A 187 0.94 1.54 -10.99
C HIS A 187 1.86 0.97 -12.08
N VAL A 188 1.83 1.58 -13.24
CA VAL A 188 2.82 1.38 -14.31
C VAL A 188 3.76 2.58 -14.27
N VAL A 189 5.06 2.34 -14.06
CA VAL A 189 6.07 3.40 -13.91
C VAL A 189 7.10 3.28 -15.02
N LEU A 190 7.17 4.30 -15.86
CA LEU A 190 8.21 4.43 -16.89
C LEU A 190 9.24 5.48 -16.46
N GLY A 191 10.50 5.11 -16.44
CA GLY A 191 11.61 5.98 -16.09
C GLY A 191 12.93 5.59 -16.76
N PRO A 192 14.00 6.34 -16.50
CA PRO A 192 15.33 6.09 -17.10
C PRO A 192 15.90 4.71 -16.79
N THR A 193 15.42 4.08 -15.75
CA THR A 193 15.88 2.76 -15.26
C THR A 193 15.06 1.60 -15.79
N GLY A 194 13.96 1.86 -16.50
CA GLY A 194 13.13 0.80 -17.10
C GLY A 194 11.64 1.07 -17.03
N LEU A 195 10.88 0.03 -17.36
CA LEU A 195 9.42 -0.03 -17.26
C LEU A 195 9.02 -1.01 -16.15
N PHE A 196 8.37 -0.49 -15.13
CA PHE A 196 8.00 -1.22 -13.92
C PHE A 196 6.49 -1.43 -13.86
N ALA A 197 6.07 -2.64 -13.51
CA ALA A 197 4.74 -2.91 -12.99
C ALA A 197 4.85 -2.94 -11.45
N VAL A 198 4.05 -2.14 -10.77
CA VAL A 198 4.08 -1.99 -9.32
C VAL A 198 2.72 -2.32 -8.75
N GLN A 199 2.69 -3.19 -7.76
CA GLN A 199 1.52 -3.61 -6.98
C GLN A 199 1.75 -3.24 -5.53
N SER A 200 0.78 -2.64 -4.89
CA SER A 200 0.81 -2.31 -3.47
C SER A 200 -0.01 -3.33 -2.70
N GLU A 201 0.60 -3.93 -1.68
CA GLU A 201 -0.08 -4.93 -0.85
C GLU A 201 0.13 -4.58 0.63
N ASP A 202 -0.87 -4.83 1.45
CA ASP A 202 -0.81 -4.73 2.90
C ASP A 202 -1.55 -5.93 3.50
N TRP A 203 -0.78 -6.91 3.98
CA TRP A 203 -1.33 -8.12 4.60
C TRP A 203 -1.36 -8.04 6.13
N ALA A 204 -0.84 -6.95 6.70
CA ALA A 204 -0.67 -6.74 8.14
C ALA A 204 0.09 -7.88 8.84
N ALA A 205 1.02 -8.50 8.15
CA ALA A 205 1.85 -9.60 8.62
C ALA A 205 3.24 -9.53 8.00
N PRO A 206 4.30 -9.95 8.72
CA PRO A 206 5.62 -10.11 8.15
C PRO A 206 5.57 -11.02 6.92
N VAL A 207 6.40 -10.72 5.92
CA VAL A 207 6.39 -11.41 4.63
C VAL A 207 7.71 -12.13 4.42
N ILE A 208 7.62 -13.40 4.06
CA ILE A 208 8.77 -14.24 3.72
C ILE A 208 8.75 -14.63 2.24
N VAL A 209 9.94 -14.86 1.71
CA VAL A 209 10.10 -15.41 0.35
C VAL A 209 10.06 -16.94 0.42
N ARG A 210 9.08 -17.55 -0.25
CA ARG A 210 8.93 -19.00 -0.31
C ARG A 210 8.59 -19.47 -1.71
N ARG A 211 9.30 -20.48 -2.21
CA ARG A 211 9.09 -21.06 -3.56
C ARG A 211 9.16 -20.02 -4.69
N GLY A 212 9.97 -18.97 -4.53
CA GLY A 212 10.13 -17.94 -5.55
C GLY A 212 9.01 -16.88 -5.58
N ASP A 213 8.20 -16.80 -4.52
CA ASP A 213 7.17 -15.75 -4.37
C ASP A 213 7.01 -15.33 -2.90
N LEU A 214 6.10 -14.39 -2.64
CA LEU A 214 5.85 -13.77 -1.34
C LEU A 214 4.71 -14.48 -0.62
N VAL A 215 4.91 -14.75 0.67
CA VAL A 215 3.90 -15.39 1.52
C VAL A 215 3.85 -14.66 2.87
N PRO A 216 2.66 -14.27 3.37
CA PRO A 216 2.52 -13.74 4.72
C PRO A 216 2.92 -14.82 5.75
N GLU A 217 3.69 -14.43 6.77
CA GLU A 217 4.06 -15.32 7.86
C GLU A 217 2.82 -15.78 8.63
N GLY A 218 2.75 -17.07 8.95
CA GLY A 218 1.57 -17.67 9.57
C GLY A 218 0.53 -18.24 8.60
N GLU A 219 0.47 -17.81 7.35
CA GLU A 219 -0.43 -18.33 6.32
C GLU A 219 0.26 -19.29 5.33
N ALA A 220 1.51 -19.66 5.59
CA ALA A 220 2.37 -20.41 4.66
C ALA A 220 1.81 -21.77 4.17
N SER A 221 0.85 -22.36 4.86
CA SER A 221 0.22 -23.63 4.47
C SER A 221 -1.10 -23.48 3.68
N GLY A 222 -1.67 -22.28 3.63
CA GLY A 222 -2.96 -22.02 2.95
C GLY A 222 -2.91 -20.87 1.93
N PHE A 223 -1.77 -20.19 1.80
CA PHE A 223 -1.64 -19.08 0.86
C PHE A 223 -1.30 -19.59 -0.54
N GLU A 224 -2.32 -19.62 -1.41
CA GLU A 224 -2.20 -20.13 -2.78
C GLU A 224 -1.79 -19.07 -3.79
N ARG A 225 -1.87 -17.77 -3.45
CA ARG A 225 -1.51 -16.67 -4.34
C ARG A 225 0.00 -16.64 -4.61
N GLN A 226 0.35 -16.17 -5.80
CA GLN A 226 1.72 -15.92 -6.24
C GLN A 226 1.84 -14.45 -6.71
N PRO A 227 1.81 -13.48 -5.78
CA PRO A 227 1.63 -12.05 -6.11
C PRO A 227 2.67 -11.52 -7.11
N LEU A 228 3.93 -11.90 -7.01
CA LEU A 228 4.96 -11.50 -7.96
C LEU A 228 4.77 -12.12 -9.35
N HIS A 229 4.45 -13.41 -9.40
CA HIS A 229 4.20 -14.12 -10.67
C HIS A 229 2.90 -13.66 -11.32
N GLU A 230 1.85 -13.40 -10.55
CA GLU A 230 0.58 -12.83 -11.00
C GLU A 230 0.81 -11.44 -11.60
N LEU A 231 1.54 -10.56 -10.89
CA LEU A 231 1.88 -9.22 -11.37
C LEU A 231 2.70 -9.28 -12.68
N ALA A 232 3.72 -10.15 -12.73
CA ALA A 232 4.50 -10.34 -13.96
C ALA A 232 3.65 -10.91 -15.11
N GLY A 233 2.62 -11.70 -14.81
CA GLY A 233 1.61 -12.16 -15.76
C GLY A 233 0.82 -11.01 -16.34
N ARG A 234 0.25 -10.16 -15.50
CA ARG A 234 -0.49 -8.95 -15.88
C ARG A 234 0.37 -7.97 -16.68
N ALA A 235 1.61 -7.72 -16.23
CA ALA A 235 2.58 -6.90 -16.94
C ALA A 235 2.86 -7.42 -18.37
N ARG A 236 2.98 -8.73 -18.55
CA ARG A 236 3.15 -9.32 -19.89
C ARG A 236 1.91 -9.20 -20.76
N THR A 237 0.71 -9.30 -20.17
CA THR A 237 -0.55 -9.12 -20.88
C THR A 237 -0.68 -7.71 -21.42
N LEU A 238 -0.48 -6.71 -20.56
CA LEU A 238 -0.43 -5.30 -20.96
C LEU A 238 0.71 -5.04 -21.95
N GLY A 239 1.90 -5.60 -21.70
CA GLY A 239 3.06 -5.44 -22.57
C GLY A 239 2.81 -5.93 -24.00
N ARG A 240 2.07 -7.03 -24.19
CA ARG A 240 1.67 -7.53 -25.51
C ARG A 240 0.70 -6.58 -26.21
N SER A 241 -0.30 -6.05 -25.48
CA SER A 241 -1.27 -5.12 -26.07
C SER A 241 -0.64 -3.77 -26.44
N ALA A 242 0.30 -3.29 -25.65
CA ALA A 242 1.01 -2.02 -25.87
C ALA A 242 2.29 -2.14 -26.71
N SER A 243 2.68 -3.36 -27.11
CA SER A 243 3.96 -3.64 -27.80
C SER A 243 5.17 -3.12 -27.03
N VAL A 244 5.18 -3.28 -25.71
CA VAL A 244 6.26 -2.91 -24.81
C VAL A 244 6.72 -4.10 -23.95
N LYS A 245 7.93 -4.01 -23.37
CA LYS A 245 8.45 -5.03 -22.46
C LYS A 245 8.67 -4.42 -21.09
N PHE A 246 8.00 -4.98 -20.09
CA PHE A 246 8.27 -4.67 -18.69
C PHE A 246 9.60 -5.27 -18.27
N THR A 247 10.37 -4.54 -17.49
CA THR A 247 11.68 -4.97 -16.98
C THR A 247 11.59 -5.51 -15.55
N VAL A 248 10.67 -4.97 -14.76
CA VAL A 248 10.50 -5.29 -13.35
C VAL A 248 9.02 -5.43 -13.00
N ALA A 249 8.68 -6.42 -12.19
CA ALA A 249 7.45 -6.54 -11.43
C ALA A 249 7.78 -6.40 -9.95
N ALA A 250 7.32 -5.32 -9.32
CA ALA A 250 7.61 -4.96 -7.95
C ALA A 250 6.36 -5.00 -7.08
N VAL A 251 6.36 -5.81 -6.02
CA VAL A 251 5.36 -5.75 -4.95
C VAL A 251 5.91 -4.86 -3.84
N VAL A 252 5.15 -3.83 -3.50
CA VAL A 252 5.46 -2.86 -2.45
C VAL A 252 4.70 -3.24 -1.19
N LEU A 253 5.43 -3.33 -0.09
CA LEU A 253 4.92 -3.72 1.21
C LEU A 253 5.25 -2.66 2.26
N PRO A 254 4.48 -2.58 3.37
CA PRO A 254 4.86 -1.78 4.52
C PRO A 254 6.29 -2.12 4.99
N ASP A 255 7.05 -1.12 5.42
CA ASP A 255 8.45 -1.30 5.82
C ASP A 255 8.62 -2.33 6.95
N ALA A 256 7.63 -2.41 7.84
CA ALA A 256 7.65 -3.34 8.97
C ALA A 256 7.42 -4.82 8.55
N ASP A 257 6.89 -5.05 7.36
CA ASP A 257 6.51 -6.39 6.89
C ASP A 257 7.63 -7.07 6.10
N LEU A 258 8.68 -6.34 5.73
CA LEU A 258 9.87 -6.88 5.07
C LEU A 258 11.11 -6.71 5.94
N GLU A 259 11.85 -7.79 6.17
CA GLU A 259 13.11 -7.78 6.93
C GLU A 259 14.20 -6.94 6.23
N GLN A 260 14.26 -7.00 4.89
CA GLN A 260 15.22 -6.26 4.09
C GLN A 260 14.53 -5.22 3.20
N PRO A 261 15.19 -4.08 2.92
CA PRO A 261 14.60 -3.03 2.09
C PRO A 261 14.18 -3.48 0.68
N ILE A 262 14.91 -4.46 0.13
CA ILE A 262 14.71 -4.99 -1.22
C ILE A 262 15.02 -6.49 -1.23
N TYR A 263 14.12 -7.27 -1.81
CA TYR A 263 14.36 -8.65 -2.19
C TYR A 263 14.24 -8.83 -3.70
N VAL A 264 15.31 -9.22 -4.38
CA VAL A 264 15.24 -9.71 -5.76
C VAL A 264 14.98 -11.20 -5.69
N VAL A 265 13.72 -11.60 -5.85
CA VAL A 265 13.24 -12.97 -5.66
C VAL A 265 13.64 -13.88 -6.82
N GLY A 266 13.69 -13.30 -8.04
CA GLY A 266 14.06 -14.05 -9.24
C GLY A 266 13.64 -13.35 -10.52
N ARG A 267 13.41 -14.15 -11.57
CA ARG A 267 12.92 -13.64 -12.88
C ARG A 267 11.83 -14.53 -13.44
N SER A 268 10.84 -13.94 -14.06
CA SER A 268 9.78 -14.64 -14.80
C SER A 268 9.77 -14.17 -16.25
N ARG A 269 10.26 -15.02 -17.17
CA ARG A 269 10.31 -14.71 -18.62
C ARG A 269 10.96 -13.34 -18.93
N GLY A 270 12.08 -13.05 -18.27
CA GLY A 270 12.85 -11.82 -18.46
C GLY A 270 12.43 -10.63 -17.59
N VAL A 271 11.32 -10.70 -16.89
CA VAL A 271 10.87 -9.69 -15.92
C VAL A 271 11.47 -10.01 -14.55
N ALA A 272 12.18 -9.08 -13.93
CA ALA A 272 12.69 -9.25 -12.56
C ALA A 272 11.53 -9.20 -11.56
N LEU A 273 11.52 -10.11 -10.60
CA LEU A 273 10.52 -10.21 -9.52
C LEU A 273 11.13 -9.63 -8.25
N VAL A 274 10.54 -8.56 -7.72
CA VAL A 274 11.13 -7.79 -6.62
C VAL A 274 10.10 -7.49 -5.55
N ALA A 275 10.45 -7.67 -4.28
CA ALA A 275 9.71 -7.12 -3.16
C ALA A 275 10.46 -5.90 -2.61
N VAL A 276 9.75 -4.83 -2.28
CA VAL A 276 10.33 -3.54 -1.89
C VAL A 276 9.57 -2.95 -0.72
N GLN A 277 10.28 -2.44 0.28
CA GLN A 277 9.70 -1.60 1.31
C GLN A 277 9.18 -0.28 0.70
N ALA A 278 8.04 0.19 1.17
CA ALA A 278 7.37 1.38 0.63
C ALA A 278 8.27 2.65 0.66
N SER A 279 9.05 2.82 1.74
CA SER A 279 9.95 3.96 1.89
C SER A 279 11.12 3.95 0.88
N VAL A 280 11.52 2.78 0.40
CA VAL A 280 12.69 2.58 -0.47
C VAL A 280 12.30 2.60 -1.96
N LEU A 281 11.02 2.44 -2.29
CA LEU A 281 10.57 2.38 -3.69
C LEU A 281 11.08 3.53 -4.58
N PRO A 282 11.03 4.82 -4.16
CA PRO A 282 11.55 5.90 -5.00
C PRO A 282 13.06 5.78 -5.29
N HIS A 283 13.82 5.25 -4.35
CA HIS A 283 15.25 4.99 -4.54
C HIS A 283 15.47 3.87 -5.57
N VAL A 284 14.74 2.76 -5.44
CA VAL A 284 14.79 1.63 -6.38
C VAL A 284 14.47 2.08 -7.80
N LEU A 285 13.44 2.89 -7.97
CA LEU A 285 13.06 3.41 -9.29
C LEU A 285 14.14 4.33 -9.89
N ARG A 286 14.88 5.09 -9.06
CA ARG A 286 15.99 5.95 -9.54
C ARG A 286 17.25 5.17 -9.85
N THR A 287 17.57 4.15 -9.09
CA THR A 287 18.80 3.35 -9.25
C THR A 287 18.61 2.19 -10.23
N GLY A 288 17.38 1.68 -10.37
CA GLY A 288 17.06 0.48 -11.13
C GLY A 288 17.43 -0.81 -10.39
N ILE A 289 17.11 -1.92 -11.02
CA ILE A 289 17.49 -3.28 -10.56
C ILE A 289 18.67 -3.77 -11.40
N ALA A 290 19.59 -4.44 -10.77
CA ALA A 290 20.76 -5.03 -11.46
C ALA A 290 20.31 -5.95 -12.61
N ASP A 291 21.10 -5.98 -13.67
CA ASP A 291 20.87 -6.82 -14.87
C ASP A 291 19.50 -6.60 -15.55
N THR A 292 18.90 -5.42 -15.37
CA THR A 292 17.69 -5.03 -16.14
C THR A 292 18.05 -4.05 -17.25
N PRO A 293 17.44 -4.18 -18.45
CA PRO A 293 17.64 -3.26 -19.55
C PRO A 293 17.21 -1.84 -19.18
N ARG A 294 18.01 -0.86 -19.54
CA ARG A 294 17.69 0.56 -19.39
C ARG A 294 17.37 1.17 -20.75
N PRO A 295 16.23 1.83 -20.92
CA PRO A 295 15.93 2.52 -22.16
C PRO A 295 16.81 3.77 -22.32
N ASP A 296 17.26 4.03 -23.55
CA ASP A 296 17.82 5.33 -23.91
C ASP A 296 16.70 6.38 -24.07
N GLY A 297 17.09 7.64 -24.36
CA GLY A 297 16.12 8.74 -24.46
C GLY A 297 15.08 8.53 -25.56
N THR A 298 15.46 7.97 -26.71
CA THR A 298 14.57 7.69 -27.85
C THR A 298 13.61 6.55 -27.51
N ALA A 299 14.12 5.44 -26.97
CA ALA A 299 13.31 4.33 -26.52
C ALA A 299 12.32 4.74 -25.42
N LEU A 300 12.73 5.63 -24.53
CA LEU A 300 11.87 6.13 -23.45
C LEU A 300 10.67 6.94 -23.99
N PHE A 301 10.90 7.76 -25.02
CA PHE A 301 9.85 8.49 -25.70
C PHE A 301 8.88 7.55 -26.43
N GLU A 302 9.40 6.58 -27.18
CA GLU A 302 8.58 5.60 -27.88
C GLU A 302 7.74 4.74 -26.92
N LEU A 303 8.35 4.25 -25.84
CA LEU A 303 7.64 3.47 -24.80
C LEU A 303 6.49 4.28 -24.19
N ARG A 304 6.74 5.57 -23.89
CA ARG A 304 5.71 6.47 -23.37
C ARG A 304 4.56 6.63 -24.36
N THR A 305 4.85 6.86 -25.62
CA THR A 305 3.82 7.04 -26.66
C THR A 305 2.97 5.78 -26.81
N ARG A 306 3.59 4.61 -26.88
CA ARG A 306 2.87 3.31 -26.99
C ARG A 306 1.99 3.06 -25.76
N LEU A 307 2.50 3.32 -24.57
CA LEU A 307 1.72 3.16 -23.33
C LEU A 307 0.54 4.14 -23.27
N GLN A 308 0.75 5.42 -23.65
CA GLN A 308 -0.35 6.40 -23.69
C GLN A 308 -1.48 6.01 -24.64
N GLN A 309 -1.17 5.33 -25.74
CA GLN A 309 -2.17 4.87 -26.69
C GLN A 309 -2.89 3.58 -26.26
N ALA A 310 -2.20 2.70 -25.53
CA ALA A 310 -2.68 1.37 -25.21
C ALA A 310 -3.32 1.26 -23.80
N VAL A 311 -2.86 2.05 -22.84
CA VAL A 311 -3.35 2.00 -21.45
C VAL A 311 -4.84 2.35 -21.39
N ARG A 312 -5.58 1.53 -20.63
CA ARG A 312 -6.95 1.78 -20.19
C ARG A 312 -6.95 1.73 -18.67
N PHE A 313 -7.89 2.43 -18.06
CA PHE A 313 -8.05 2.46 -16.61
C PHE A 313 -9.28 1.63 -16.22
N VAL A 314 -9.24 1.02 -15.03
CA VAL A 314 -10.37 0.29 -14.44
C VAL A 314 -11.25 1.23 -13.63
#